data_f1657790c9fd01951f7c9c89b5cbf207
#
_entry.id   f1657790c9fd01951f7c9c89b5cbf207
#
_cell.length_a   1.000
_cell.length_b   1.000
_cell.length_c   1.000
_cell.angle_alpha   90.00
_cell.angle_beta   90.00
_cell.angle_gamma   90.00
#
_symmetry.space_group_name_H-M   'P 1'
#
loop_
_entity.id
_entity.type
_entity.pdbx_description
1 polymer ?
#
loop_
_entity_poly.entity_id
_entity_poly.type
_entity_poly.pdbx_seq_one_letter_code
_entity_poly.pdbx_strand_id
1 'polypeptide(L)'
;MVSKVELNKKEKENSLFQAGYDLFTTKGIHDTAINDIVKKAGVAKGTFYLYFQDKYDLLDRIVLNKSAHVLCEAIRYNGTIEFESFEEEVLNFVNYIIEYFKEDKLLLKLIYKNLSWGTFQRAYKDYEEIQKIYIMFENGYEGRDLSQRDIENLLFIIIELIGSVCYSSIILEEPSNIDEIKPILFDTIRKII
;
A
#
# COMPACT_ATOMS: atom_id res chain seq x y z
N MET A 1 -3.34 -29.88 -9.02
CA MET A 1 -1.94 -29.73 -9.47
C MET A 1 -1.89 -28.61 -10.48
N VAL A 2 -1.12 -27.57 -10.22
CA VAL A 2 -0.90 -26.46 -11.20
C VAL A 2 -0.05 -27.01 -12.35
N SER A 3 -0.44 -26.75 -13.59
CA SER A 3 0.28 -27.27 -14.75
C SER A 3 1.65 -26.55 -14.92
N LYS A 4 2.64 -27.24 -15.52
CA LYS A 4 3.96 -26.63 -15.82
C LYS A 4 3.83 -25.36 -16.70
N VAL A 5 2.80 -25.29 -17.54
CA VAL A 5 2.50 -24.14 -18.38
C VAL A 5 2.02 -22.95 -17.54
N GLU A 6 1.17 -23.19 -16.54
CA GLU A 6 0.68 -22.16 -15.61
C GLU A 6 1.81 -21.63 -14.72
N LEU A 7 2.70 -22.50 -14.24
CA LEU A 7 3.89 -22.09 -13.50
C LEU A 7 4.79 -21.17 -14.33
N ASN A 8 5.10 -21.54 -15.55
CA ASN A 8 5.90 -20.73 -16.46
C ASN A 8 5.24 -19.38 -16.82
N LYS A 9 3.90 -19.34 -16.89
CA LYS A 9 3.17 -18.07 -17.10
C LYS A 9 3.35 -17.16 -15.88
N LYS A 10 3.13 -17.68 -14.69
CA LYS A 10 3.25 -16.93 -13.42
C LYS A 10 4.69 -16.44 -13.20
N GLU A 11 5.70 -17.24 -13.51
CA GLU A 11 7.10 -16.85 -13.45
C GLU A 11 7.43 -15.66 -14.37
N LYS A 12 6.93 -15.67 -15.61
CA LYS A 12 7.14 -14.56 -16.55
C LYS A 12 6.42 -13.28 -16.12
N GLU A 13 5.19 -13.40 -15.61
CA GLU A 13 4.43 -12.28 -15.06
C GLU A 13 5.18 -11.67 -13.87
N ASN A 14 5.65 -12.50 -12.94
CA ASN A 14 6.44 -12.06 -11.78
C ASN A 14 7.76 -11.40 -12.20
N SER A 15 8.45 -11.93 -13.21
CA SER A 15 9.69 -11.33 -13.73
C SER A 15 9.45 -9.94 -14.32
N LEU A 16 8.37 -9.76 -15.06
CA LEU A 16 7.95 -8.45 -15.59
C LEU A 16 7.57 -7.48 -14.47
N PHE A 17 6.82 -7.98 -13.48
CA PHE A 17 6.41 -7.21 -12.32
C PHE A 17 7.62 -6.69 -11.52
N GLN A 18 8.58 -7.57 -11.21
CA GLN A 18 9.79 -7.18 -10.49
C GLN A 18 10.68 -6.24 -11.30
N ALA A 19 10.84 -6.49 -12.60
CA ALA A 19 11.59 -5.60 -13.48
C ALA A 19 10.95 -4.21 -13.58
N GLY A 20 9.61 -4.14 -13.65
CA GLY A 20 8.85 -2.89 -13.62
C GLY A 20 9.04 -2.14 -12.31
N TYR A 21 8.87 -2.82 -11.18
CA TYR A 21 9.08 -2.23 -9.85
C TYR A 21 10.46 -1.60 -9.71
N ASP A 22 11.52 -2.35 -10.03
CA ASP A 22 12.90 -1.87 -9.93
C ASP A 22 13.16 -0.63 -10.82
N LEU A 23 12.64 -0.64 -12.05
CA LEU A 23 12.83 0.45 -12.98
C LEU A 23 12.00 1.69 -12.61
N PHE A 24 10.76 1.51 -12.16
CA PHE A 24 9.90 2.62 -11.77
C PHE A 24 10.39 3.29 -10.49
N THR A 25 10.96 2.54 -9.57
CA THR A 25 11.53 3.10 -8.33
C THR A 25 12.87 3.79 -8.54
N THR A 26 13.67 3.37 -9.53
CA THR A 26 15.01 3.92 -9.78
C THR A 26 15.05 5.01 -10.85
N LYS A 27 14.37 4.81 -11.99
CA LYS A 27 14.33 5.76 -13.12
C LYS A 27 13.06 6.61 -13.15
N GLY A 28 11.99 6.14 -12.51
CA GLY A 28 10.65 6.71 -12.66
C GLY A 28 9.89 6.15 -13.87
N ILE A 29 8.56 6.30 -13.82
CA ILE A 29 7.66 5.76 -14.86
C ILE A 29 7.87 6.41 -16.22
N HIS A 30 8.14 7.72 -16.25
CA HIS A 30 8.26 8.48 -17.51
C HIS A 30 9.49 8.03 -18.30
N ASP A 31 10.62 7.85 -17.64
CA ASP A 31 11.91 7.50 -18.26
C ASP A 31 12.10 6.00 -18.45
N THR A 32 11.10 5.19 -18.07
CA THR A 32 11.13 3.74 -18.29
C THR A 32 10.36 3.37 -19.55
N ALA A 33 11.06 2.75 -20.52
CA ALA A 33 10.43 2.17 -21.71
C ALA A 33 10.06 0.69 -21.49
N ILE A 34 9.01 0.20 -22.18
CA ILE A 34 8.63 -1.23 -22.14
C ILE A 34 9.82 -2.12 -22.58
N ASN A 35 10.65 -1.65 -23.52
CA ASN A 35 11.84 -2.38 -23.94
C ASN A 35 12.86 -2.57 -22.78
N ASP A 36 12.98 -1.62 -21.87
CA ASP A 36 13.85 -1.75 -20.69
C ASP A 36 13.30 -2.82 -19.75
N ILE A 37 11.97 -2.81 -19.53
CA ILE A 37 11.28 -3.78 -18.66
C ILE A 37 11.48 -5.20 -19.17
N VAL A 38 11.18 -5.46 -20.45
CA VAL A 38 11.29 -6.82 -21.02
C VAL A 38 12.74 -7.30 -21.09
N LYS A 39 13.68 -6.41 -21.38
CA LYS A 39 15.12 -6.71 -21.35
C LYS A 39 15.58 -7.13 -19.95
N LYS A 40 15.15 -6.38 -18.92
CA LYS A 40 15.48 -6.67 -17.51
C LYS A 40 14.79 -7.96 -17.03
N ALA A 41 13.56 -8.20 -17.46
CA ALA A 41 12.79 -9.42 -17.13
C ALA A 41 13.26 -10.67 -17.91
N GLY A 42 14.10 -10.52 -18.93
CA GLY A 42 14.57 -11.63 -19.76
C GLY A 42 13.48 -12.27 -20.64
N VAL A 43 12.49 -11.48 -21.09
CA VAL A 43 11.36 -11.96 -21.91
C VAL A 43 11.25 -11.20 -23.22
N ALA A 44 10.55 -11.79 -24.20
CA ALA A 44 10.26 -11.10 -25.47
C ALA A 44 9.21 -9.99 -25.25
N LYS A 45 9.26 -8.91 -26.07
CA LYS A 45 8.30 -7.80 -26.00
C LYS A 45 6.84 -8.25 -26.16
N GLY A 46 6.55 -9.22 -27.01
CA GLY A 46 5.21 -9.80 -27.15
C GLY A 46 4.70 -10.46 -25.86
N THR A 47 5.61 -10.98 -25.02
CA THR A 47 5.24 -11.56 -23.73
C THR A 47 4.68 -10.51 -22.78
N PHE A 48 5.20 -9.28 -22.79
CA PHE A 48 4.67 -8.17 -21.98
C PHE A 48 3.19 -7.94 -22.23
N TYR A 49 2.81 -7.85 -23.52
CA TYR A 49 1.42 -7.57 -23.93
C TYR A 49 0.43 -8.73 -23.72
N LEU A 50 0.92 -9.90 -23.31
CA LEU A 50 0.05 -10.99 -22.84
C LEU A 50 -0.47 -10.75 -21.41
N TYR A 51 0.23 -9.93 -20.62
CA TYR A 51 -0.07 -9.68 -19.21
C TYR A 51 -0.53 -8.25 -18.92
N PHE A 52 0.03 -7.27 -19.62
CA PHE A 52 -0.17 -5.84 -19.36
C PHE A 52 -0.50 -5.09 -20.65
N GLN A 53 -1.46 -4.17 -20.57
CA GLN A 53 -1.85 -3.33 -21.70
C GLN A 53 -0.71 -2.35 -22.08
N ASP A 54 -0.14 -1.73 -21.07
CA ASP A 54 0.98 -0.80 -21.17
C ASP A 54 1.76 -0.71 -19.85
N LYS A 55 2.73 0.20 -19.77
CA LYS A 55 3.54 0.39 -18.56
C LYS A 55 2.74 1.00 -17.39
N TYR A 56 1.63 1.68 -17.63
CA TYR A 56 0.77 2.25 -16.61
C TYR A 56 -0.12 1.18 -15.98
N ASP A 57 -0.65 0.23 -16.79
CA ASP A 57 -1.33 -0.96 -16.26
C ASP A 57 -0.41 -1.78 -15.36
N LEU A 58 0.86 -1.97 -15.76
CA LEU A 58 1.86 -2.62 -14.91
C LEU A 58 2.10 -1.82 -13.62
N LEU A 59 2.23 -0.49 -13.69
CA LEU A 59 2.40 0.37 -12.52
C LEU A 59 1.22 0.25 -11.56
N ASP A 60 -0.01 0.33 -12.06
CA ASP A 60 -1.22 0.24 -11.25
C ASP A 60 -1.28 -1.08 -10.47
N ARG A 61 -0.92 -2.20 -11.13
CA ARG A 61 -0.86 -3.50 -10.46
C ARG A 61 0.28 -3.59 -9.45
N ILE A 62 1.43 -2.97 -9.72
CA ILE A 62 2.54 -2.89 -8.76
C ILE A 62 2.10 -2.10 -7.53
N VAL A 63 1.50 -0.92 -7.72
CA VAL A 63 1.04 -0.08 -6.61
C VAL A 63 -0.01 -0.82 -5.78
N LEU A 64 -1.01 -1.43 -6.43
CA LEU A 64 -2.04 -2.22 -5.75
C LEU A 64 -1.43 -3.34 -4.91
N ASN A 65 -0.57 -4.17 -5.52
CA ASN A 65 0.03 -5.32 -4.85
C ASN A 65 0.94 -4.90 -3.68
N LYS A 66 1.80 -3.88 -3.90
CA LYS A 66 2.73 -3.41 -2.88
C LYS A 66 2.00 -2.70 -1.73
N SER A 67 0.97 -1.90 -2.03
CA SER A 67 0.14 -1.28 -0.99
C SER A 67 -0.61 -2.33 -0.16
N ALA A 68 -1.22 -3.31 -0.83
CA ALA A 68 -1.87 -4.42 -0.15
C ALA A 68 -0.89 -5.19 0.75
N HIS A 69 0.34 -5.43 0.27
CA HIS A 69 1.36 -6.12 1.05
C HIS A 69 1.67 -5.38 2.37
N VAL A 70 1.91 -4.06 2.32
CA VAL A 70 2.17 -3.25 3.53
C VAL A 70 1.01 -3.34 4.53
N LEU A 71 -0.23 -3.19 4.04
CA LEU A 71 -1.43 -3.27 4.87
C LEU A 71 -1.63 -4.67 5.48
N CYS A 72 -1.42 -5.73 4.68
CA CYS A 72 -1.51 -7.11 5.16
C CYS A 72 -0.47 -7.42 6.24
N GLU A 73 0.78 -6.94 6.07
CA GLU A 73 1.82 -7.10 7.08
C GLU A 73 1.46 -6.36 8.37
N ALA A 74 0.95 -5.13 8.27
CA ALA A 74 0.53 -4.34 9.43
C ALA A 74 -0.62 -5.04 10.20
N ILE A 75 -1.63 -5.58 9.49
CA ILE A 75 -2.74 -6.33 10.12
C ILE A 75 -2.25 -7.64 10.76
N ARG A 76 -1.35 -8.37 10.09
CA ARG A 76 -0.80 -9.59 10.69
C ARG A 76 -0.01 -9.29 11.95
N TYR A 77 0.79 -8.22 11.94
CA TYR A 77 1.53 -7.78 13.11
C TYR A 77 0.60 -7.39 14.25
N ASN A 78 -0.45 -6.58 13.98
CA ASN A 78 -1.48 -6.25 14.97
C ASN A 78 -2.14 -7.52 15.55
N GLY A 79 -2.45 -8.50 14.74
CA GLY A 79 -3.05 -9.76 15.19
C GLY A 79 -2.19 -10.60 16.12
N THR A 80 -0.92 -10.24 16.36
CA THR A 80 -0.03 -10.88 17.35
C THR A 80 -0.01 -10.20 18.71
N ILE A 81 -0.74 -9.09 18.86
CA ILE A 81 -0.74 -8.21 20.05
C ILE A 81 -2.16 -8.13 20.58
N GLU A 82 -2.29 -8.16 21.92
CA GLU A 82 -3.53 -7.83 22.61
C GLU A 82 -3.51 -6.34 22.96
N PHE A 83 -4.58 -5.61 22.62
CA PHE A 83 -4.74 -4.19 22.86
C PHE A 83 -5.81 -3.95 23.93
N GLU A 84 -5.61 -2.96 24.77
CA GLU A 84 -6.59 -2.56 25.79
C GLU A 84 -7.73 -1.72 25.19
N SER A 85 -7.50 -1.10 24.01
CA SER A 85 -8.47 -0.24 23.34
C SER A 85 -8.32 -0.26 21.83
N PHE A 86 -9.42 0.08 21.12
CA PHE A 86 -9.42 0.32 19.68
C PHE A 86 -8.42 1.41 19.27
N GLU A 87 -8.28 2.44 20.10
CA GLU A 87 -7.32 3.53 19.87
C GLU A 87 -5.88 3.00 19.81
N GLU A 88 -5.49 2.15 20.77
CA GLU A 88 -4.16 1.53 20.76
C GLU A 88 -3.93 0.65 19.55
N GLU A 89 -4.94 -0.13 19.19
CA GLU A 89 -4.90 -1.00 18.01
C GLU A 89 -4.65 -0.19 16.72
N VAL A 90 -5.40 0.91 16.51
CA VAL A 90 -5.24 1.79 15.35
C VAL A 90 -3.87 2.47 15.35
N LEU A 91 -3.43 3.00 16.49
CA LEU A 91 -2.12 3.67 16.56
C LEU A 91 -0.96 2.72 16.34
N ASN A 92 -1.05 1.48 16.81
CA ASN A 92 -0.03 0.47 16.54
C ASN A 92 0.01 0.09 15.05
N PHE A 93 -1.15 -0.06 14.42
CA PHE A 93 -1.27 -0.30 12.98
C PHE A 93 -0.63 0.85 12.16
N VAL A 94 -0.92 2.09 12.52
CA VAL A 94 -0.33 3.28 11.88
C VAL A 94 1.18 3.32 12.10
N ASN A 95 1.62 3.02 13.33
CA ASN A 95 3.05 2.97 13.66
C ASN A 95 3.82 1.97 12.81
N TYR A 96 3.26 0.78 12.60
CA TYR A 96 3.85 -0.24 11.74
C TYR A 96 4.06 0.29 10.30
N ILE A 97 3.05 0.95 9.74
CA ILE A 97 3.11 1.53 8.39
C ILE A 97 4.20 2.61 8.30
N ILE A 98 4.29 3.49 9.31
CA ILE A 98 5.33 4.53 9.36
C ILE A 98 6.72 3.90 9.37
N GLU A 99 6.97 2.95 10.28
CA GLU A 99 8.29 2.29 10.37
C GLU A 99 8.62 1.52 9.09
N TYR A 100 7.64 0.86 8.47
CA TYR A 100 7.82 0.21 7.18
C TYR A 100 8.29 1.20 6.10
N PHE A 101 7.69 2.37 6.02
CA PHE A 101 8.05 3.39 5.03
C PHE A 101 9.37 4.13 5.36
N LYS A 102 9.79 4.17 6.61
CA LYS A 102 11.14 4.64 6.96
C LYS A 102 12.22 3.74 6.36
N GLU A 103 11.98 2.43 6.35
CA GLU A 103 12.90 1.42 5.79
C GLU A 103 12.85 1.37 4.25
N ASP A 104 11.66 1.54 3.65
CA ASP A 104 11.49 1.50 2.18
C ASP A 104 10.98 2.83 1.61
N LYS A 105 11.86 3.84 1.60
CA LYS A 105 11.58 5.17 1.04
C LYS A 105 11.24 5.14 -0.46
N LEU A 106 11.76 4.16 -1.22
CA LEU A 106 11.47 4.03 -2.65
C LEU A 106 10.03 3.56 -2.87
N LEU A 107 9.59 2.61 -2.07
CA LEU A 107 8.21 2.17 -2.08
C LEU A 107 7.24 3.28 -1.68
N LEU A 108 7.56 4.05 -0.63
CA LEU A 108 6.76 5.20 -0.23
C LEU A 108 6.59 6.22 -1.37
N LYS A 109 7.68 6.56 -2.08
CA LYS A 109 7.62 7.46 -3.25
C LYS A 109 6.73 6.92 -4.36
N LEU A 110 6.77 5.62 -4.60
CA LEU A 110 5.95 4.97 -5.62
C LEU A 110 4.48 4.97 -5.23
N ILE A 111 4.16 4.55 -4.00
CA ILE A 111 2.79 4.42 -3.50
C ILE A 111 2.13 5.79 -3.39
N TYR A 112 2.76 6.77 -2.73
CA TYR A 112 2.17 8.07 -2.47
C TYR A 112 1.67 8.79 -3.73
N LYS A 113 2.43 8.71 -4.82
CA LYS A 113 2.06 9.36 -6.09
C LYS A 113 0.95 8.64 -6.86
N ASN A 114 0.71 7.36 -6.56
CA ASN A 114 -0.12 6.49 -7.40
C ASN A 114 -1.23 5.78 -6.61
N LEU A 115 -1.21 5.84 -5.27
CA LEU A 115 -2.28 5.30 -4.43
C LEU A 115 -3.49 6.24 -4.51
N SER A 116 -4.66 5.64 -4.67
CA SER A 116 -5.94 6.35 -4.62
C SER A 116 -6.95 5.53 -3.80
N TRP A 117 -8.03 6.18 -3.37
CA TRP A 117 -9.14 5.46 -2.74
C TRP A 117 -9.68 4.32 -3.60
N GLY A 118 -9.73 4.50 -4.93
CA GLY A 118 -10.11 3.44 -5.86
C GLY A 118 -9.14 2.25 -5.85
N THR A 119 -7.85 2.48 -5.62
CA THR A 119 -6.85 1.42 -5.45
C THR A 119 -7.07 0.65 -4.15
N PHE A 120 -7.36 1.37 -3.04
CA PHE A 120 -7.71 0.76 -1.77
C PHE A 120 -8.99 -0.09 -1.87
N GLN A 121 -10.03 0.41 -2.53
CA GLN A 121 -11.28 -0.35 -2.75
C GLN A 121 -11.07 -1.61 -3.60
N ARG A 122 -10.17 -1.59 -4.58
CA ARG A 122 -9.79 -2.81 -5.32
C ARG A 122 -9.07 -3.80 -4.40
N ALA A 123 -8.10 -3.33 -3.61
CA ALA A 123 -7.40 -4.16 -2.64
C ALA A 123 -8.36 -4.79 -1.62
N TYR A 124 -9.36 -4.06 -1.15
CA TYR A 124 -10.41 -4.57 -0.26
C TYR A 124 -11.17 -5.78 -0.86
N LYS A 125 -11.42 -5.78 -2.17
CA LYS A 125 -12.12 -6.89 -2.85
C LYS A 125 -11.23 -8.12 -3.01
N ASP A 126 -9.94 -7.93 -3.18
CA ASP A 126 -9.00 -8.97 -3.60
C ASP A 126 -8.23 -9.59 -2.42
N TYR A 127 -8.18 -8.93 -1.25
CA TYR A 127 -7.39 -9.35 -0.10
C TYR A 127 -8.22 -9.41 1.18
N GLU A 128 -8.38 -10.61 1.74
CA GLU A 128 -9.13 -10.83 2.99
C GLU A 128 -8.52 -10.06 4.18
N GLU A 129 -7.22 -9.91 4.22
CA GLU A 129 -6.55 -9.15 5.28
C GLU A 129 -6.96 -7.68 5.29
N ILE A 130 -7.21 -7.09 4.11
CA ILE A 130 -7.65 -5.69 4.02
C ILE A 130 -9.10 -5.55 4.50
N GLN A 131 -9.93 -6.59 4.33
CA GLN A 131 -11.28 -6.60 4.91
C GLN A 131 -11.24 -6.53 6.44
N LYS A 132 -10.21 -7.08 7.08
CA LYS A 132 -10.04 -6.99 8.54
C LYS A 132 -9.83 -5.56 9.02
N ILE A 133 -9.29 -4.65 8.18
CA ILE A 133 -9.18 -3.22 8.52
C ILE A 133 -10.56 -2.62 8.71
N TYR A 134 -11.50 -2.91 7.80
CA TYR A 134 -12.88 -2.48 7.94
C TYR A 134 -13.54 -3.05 9.20
N ILE A 135 -13.38 -4.35 9.44
CA ILE A 135 -13.92 -5.03 10.61
C ILE A 135 -13.36 -4.42 11.91
N MET A 136 -12.07 -4.10 11.94
CA MET A 136 -11.42 -3.42 13.06
C MET A 136 -12.08 -2.07 13.34
N PHE A 137 -12.35 -1.28 12.29
CA PHE A 137 -13.01 0.02 12.42
C PHE A 137 -14.50 -0.12 12.78
N GLU A 138 -15.24 -1.04 12.16
CA GLU A 138 -16.65 -1.32 12.50
C GLU A 138 -16.79 -1.73 13.98
N ASN A 139 -15.96 -2.65 14.45
CA ASN A 139 -15.94 -3.09 15.86
C ASN A 139 -15.56 -1.95 16.82
N GLY A 140 -14.57 -1.15 16.45
CA GLY A 140 -14.11 -0.01 17.27
C GLY A 140 -15.14 1.09 17.42
N TYR A 141 -16.09 1.18 16.50
CA TYR A 141 -17.20 2.13 16.54
C TYR A 141 -18.53 1.51 16.99
N GLU A 142 -18.53 0.25 17.42
CA GLU A 142 -19.75 -0.40 17.91
C GLU A 142 -20.38 0.41 19.03
N GLY A 143 -21.71 0.65 18.92
CA GLY A 143 -22.47 1.46 19.88
C GLY A 143 -22.39 2.99 19.67
N ARG A 144 -21.63 3.48 18.70
CA ARG A 144 -21.66 4.89 18.28
C ARG A 144 -22.70 5.07 17.15
N ASP A 145 -23.32 6.25 17.10
CA ASP A 145 -24.32 6.60 16.04
C ASP A 145 -23.58 7.03 14.76
N LEU A 146 -22.87 6.08 14.13
CA LEU A 146 -22.16 6.25 12.86
C LEU A 146 -22.70 5.29 11.81
N SER A 147 -22.99 5.82 10.64
CA SER A 147 -23.32 4.97 9.49
C SER A 147 -22.08 4.29 8.94
N GLN A 148 -22.26 3.19 8.20
CA GLN A 148 -21.15 2.53 7.48
C GLN A 148 -20.39 3.52 6.57
N ARG A 149 -21.11 4.46 5.96
CA ARG A 149 -20.50 5.50 5.12
C ARG A 149 -19.61 6.46 5.92
N ASP A 150 -19.97 6.75 7.17
CA ASP A 150 -19.15 7.60 8.03
C ASP A 150 -17.87 6.88 8.41
N ILE A 151 -17.92 5.58 8.71
CA ILE A 151 -16.75 4.73 8.96
C ILE A 151 -15.82 4.69 7.73
N GLU A 152 -16.37 4.50 6.53
CA GLU A 152 -15.60 4.55 5.30
C GLU A 152 -14.93 5.90 5.08
N ASN A 153 -15.63 7.01 5.34
CA ASN A 153 -15.07 8.35 5.23
C ASN A 153 -13.95 8.61 6.27
N LEU A 154 -14.11 8.13 7.49
CA LEU A 154 -13.08 8.24 8.53
C LEU A 154 -11.84 7.43 8.15
N LEU A 155 -12.01 6.21 7.68
CA LEU A 155 -10.92 5.37 7.20
C LEU A 155 -10.18 6.03 6.02
N PHE A 156 -10.93 6.60 5.07
CA PHE A 156 -10.35 7.37 3.96
C PHE A 156 -9.50 8.54 4.46
N ILE A 157 -10.03 9.35 5.39
CA ILE A 157 -9.32 10.51 5.95
C ILE A 157 -8.02 10.07 6.63
N ILE A 158 -8.05 8.98 7.40
CA ILE A 158 -6.88 8.45 8.08
C ILE A 158 -5.82 7.97 7.09
N ILE A 159 -6.22 7.24 6.03
CA ILE A 159 -5.31 6.77 4.99
C ILE A 159 -4.62 7.93 4.28
N GLU A 160 -5.38 8.96 3.87
CA GLU A 160 -4.84 10.15 3.20
C GLU A 160 -3.91 10.94 4.14
N LEU A 161 -4.29 11.09 5.42
CA LEU A 161 -3.47 11.77 6.41
C LEU A 161 -2.13 11.05 6.61
N ILE A 162 -2.14 9.74 6.80
CA ILE A 162 -0.92 8.93 6.98
C ILE A 162 -0.05 9.03 5.73
N GLY A 163 -0.61 8.82 4.55
CA GLY A 163 0.13 8.85 3.29
C GLY A 163 0.81 10.19 3.04
N SER A 164 0.08 11.29 3.24
CA SER A 164 0.60 12.65 3.06
C SER A 164 1.69 13.00 4.08
N VAL A 165 1.45 12.70 5.37
CA VAL A 165 2.43 12.97 6.43
C VAL A 165 3.68 12.13 6.26
N CYS A 166 3.54 10.83 5.96
CA CYS A 166 4.70 9.97 5.70
C CYS A 166 5.54 10.51 4.54
N TYR A 167 4.91 10.87 3.42
CA TYR A 167 5.66 11.38 2.28
C TYR A 167 6.38 12.68 2.61
N SER A 168 5.69 13.66 3.20
CA SER A 168 6.26 14.96 3.54
C SER A 168 7.40 14.83 4.56
N SER A 169 7.21 14.02 5.61
CA SER A 169 8.14 13.96 6.73
C SER A 169 9.27 12.92 6.58
N ILE A 170 9.08 11.87 5.73
CA ILE A 170 10.11 10.85 5.47
C ILE A 170 10.93 11.19 4.22
N ILE A 171 10.29 11.76 3.18
CA ILE A 171 10.93 12.01 1.89
C ILE A 171 11.43 13.44 1.77
N LEU A 172 10.59 14.42 2.14
CA LEU A 172 10.92 15.84 2.02
C LEU A 172 11.54 16.41 3.31
N GLU A 173 11.30 15.76 4.44
CA GLU A 173 11.68 16.20 5.79
C GLU A 173 11.09 17.58 6.13
N GLU A 174 9.88 17.86 5.62
CA GLU A 174 9.15 19.12 5.75
C GLU A 174 7.75 18.89 6.33
N PRO A 175 7.25 19.76 7.24
CA PRO A 175 7.97 20.84 7.93
C PRO A 175 8.95 20.31 8.99
N SER A 176 8.90 19.04 9.32
CA SER A 176 9.76 18.30 10.26
C SER A 176 9.91 16.85 9.82
N ASN A 177 10.94 16.19 10.32
CA ASN A 177 11.11 14.75 10.11
C ASN A 177 9.99 13.94 10.80
N ILE A 178 9.83 12.67 10.41
CA ILE A 178 8.71 11.84 10.88
C ILE A 178 8.74 11.56 12.39
N ASP A 179 9.91 11.48 13.01
CA ASP A 179 10.01 11.19 14.44
C ASP A 179 9.55 12.38 15.30
N GLU A 180 9.71 13.61 14.79
CA GLU A 180 9.20 14.83 15.44
C GLU A 180 7.68 14.99 15.24
N ILE A 181 7.15 14.68 14.08
CA ILE A 181 5.73 14.87 13.75
C ILE A 181 4.84 13.73 14.26
N LYS A 182 5.39 12.53 14.43
CA LYS A 182 4.67 11.32 14.82
C LYS A 182 3.83 11.46 16.09
N PRO A 183 4.30 12.09 17.19
CA PRO A 183 3.45 12.32 18.37
C PRO A 183 2.22 13.18 18.05
N ILE A 184 2.39 14.22 17.21
CA ILE A 184 1.29 15.11 16.81
C ILE A 184 0.30 14.38 15.90
N LEU A 185 0.81 13.56 14.98
CA LEU A 185 0.00 12.72 14.11
C LEU A 185 -0.86 11.75 14.94
N PHE A 186 -0.28 11.10 15.94
CA PHE A 186 -0.98 10.17 16.82
C PHE A 186 -2.06 10.88 17.63
N ASP A 187 -1.77 12.04 18.21
CA ASP A 187 -2.75 12.84 18.93
C ASP A 187 -3.89 13.34 18.03
N THR A 188 -3.58 13.57 16.75
CA THR A 188 -4.60 13.94 15.75
C THR A 188 -5.49 12.75 15.41
N ILE A 189 -4.90 11.58 15.17
CA ILE A 189 -5.66 10.34 14.91
C ILE A 189 -6.57 10.00 16.10
N ARG A 190 -6.08 10.11 17.35
CA ARG A 190 -6.90 9.91 18.56
C ARG A 190 -8.16 10.77 18.61
N LYS A 191 -8.10 11.98 18.08
CA LYS A 191 -9.24 12.90 18.06
C LYS A 191 -10.23 12.61 16.92
N ILE A 192 -9.78 11.86 15.90
CA ILE A 192 -10.60 11.46 14.75
C ILE A 192 -11.36 10.17 15.06
N ILE A 193 -10.72 9.24 15.79
CA ILE A 193 -11.31 7.95 16.19
C ILE A 193 -11.93 8.05 17.58
#